data_fd074fed99f574770acc12fd29bafac1
#
_entry.id   fd074fed99f574770acc12fd29bafac1
#
_cell.length_a   1.000
_cell.length_b   1.000
_cell.length_c   1.000
_cell.angle_alpha   90.00
_cell.angle_beta   90.00
_cell.angle_gamma   90.00
#
_symmetry.space_group_name_H-M   'P 1'
#
loop_
_entity.id
_entity.type
_entity.pdbx_description
1 polymer ?
#
loop_
_entity_poly.entity_id
_entity_poly.type
_entity_poly.pdbx_seq_one_letter_code
_entity_poly.pdbx_strand_id
1 'polypeptide(L)'
;RELLRREPNFNKKTRFAISNPDSGCVCPYGLTIAYAENAVQNGARIALNTAVLGMDVADGKITAVHTNRGTLHPALVINAAGVFAEEVARMADDRFFSIHPRRGTSSILDRKAGAFMHSIASVKGSDMVSKTHSKGGGILHTVHDNLLVGPDAVETYEKENTATYPESIAHVFAKQKITMPALTERDIITYFTGVRAPTFEEDFIIERGRRTHNLIHVAGIQSPGLTTAPAVAVDVADMAVSILAHDRPVAANPDFDPYRPGIPVLREMDDETRAAYIAKNPDYGVIVCRCEEISRGEILDALRSNVCVPTVDGVKKRVRPGMGRCQGGFCSPQVVRIIAEFLGVPLSEVRKS
;
A
#
# COMPACT_ATOMS: atom_id res chain seq x y z
N ARG A 1 6.95 31.45 16.29
CA ARG A 1 7.35 30.92 17.62
C ARG A 1 6.63 29.60 17.91
N GLU A 2 5.32 29.52 17.74
CA GLU A 2 4.52 28.31 18.04
C GLU A 2 4.97 27.10 17.20
N LEU A 3 5.21 27.25 15.91
CA LEU A 3 5.73 26.17 15.04
C LEU A 3 7.03 25.55 15.60
N LEU A 4 7.99 26.39 15.97
CA LEU A 4 9.29 25.91 16.50
C LEU A 4 9.19 25.39 17.94
N ARG A 5 8.09 25.67 18.65
CA ARG A 5 7.80 25.04 19.93
C ARG A 5 7.29 23.62 19.73
N ARG A 6 6.43 23.42 18.73
CA ARG A 6 5.89 22.08 18.38
C ARG A 6 6.92 21.22 17.65
N GLU A 7 7.68 21.83 16.74
CA GLU A 7 8.66 21.16 15.88
C GLU A 7 10.01 21.90 15.99
N PRO A 8 10.80 21.63 17.05
CA PRO A 8 12.02 22.40 17.35
C PRO A 8 13.12 22.19 16.31
N ASN A 9 13.07 21.11 15.55
CA ASN A 9 14.06 20.79 14.52
C ASN A 9 13.74 21.36 13.14
N PHE A 10 12.62 22.07 13.00
CA PHE A 10 12.32 22.76 11.75
C PHE A 10 13.31 23.89 11.49
N ASN A 11 13.47 24.22 10.22
CA ASN A 11 14.30 25.34 9.80
C ASN A 11 13.86 26.63 10.49
N LYS A 12 14.77 27.24 11.23
CA LYS A 12 14.54 28.48 11.99
C LYS A 12 14.15 29.67 11.11
N LYS A 13 14.40 29.58 9.78
CA LYS A 13 14.00 30.58 8.80
C LYS A 13 12.54 30.44 8.35
N THR A 14 11.83 29.39 8.79
CA THR A 14 10.41 29.20 8.48
C THR A 14 9.60 30.36 9.05
N ARG A 15 8.88 31.08 8.20
CA ARG A 15 8.12 32.28 8.60
C ARG A 15 6.74 31.93 9.12
N PHE A 16 6.06 30.98 8.50
CA PHE A 16 4.73 30.51 8.88
C PHE A 16 4.51 29.06 8.43
N ALA A 17 3.51 28.41 8.99
CA ALA A 17 3.00 27.11 8.58
C ALA A 17 1.48 27.12 8.69
N ILE A 18 0.84 26.32 7.84
CA ILE A 18 -0.58 26.01 7.97
C ILE A 18 -0.65 24.61 8.61
N SER A 19 -1.43 24.49 9.68
CA SER A 19 -1.66 23.22 10.37
C SER A 19 -3.04 22.69 9.98
N ASN A 20 -3.09 21.40 9.64
CA ASN A 20 -4.32 20.65 9.50
C ASN A 20 -4.33 19.57 10.59
N PRO A 21 -5.13 19.73 11.67
CA PRO A 21 -5.19 18.77 12.77
C PRO A 21 -5.86 17.45 12.40
N ASP A 22 -6.66 17.44 11.33
CA ASP A 22 -7.39 16.24 10.88
C ASP A 22 -6.54 15.33 9.97
N SER A 23 -5.28 15.71 9.71
CA SER A 23 -4.35 14.87 8.96
C SER A 23 -3.80 13.75 9.85
N GLY A 24 -3.64 12.58 9.26
CA GLY A 24 -3.09 11.41 9.95
C GLY A 24 -2.29 10.50 9.03
N CYS A 25 -1.67 9.50 9.64
CA CYS A 25 -0.94 8.44 8.95
C CYS A 25 -1.66 7.10 9.11
N VAL A 26 -1.53 6.26 8.11
CA VAL A 26 -1.99 4.87 8.15
C VAL A 26 -0.92 3.96 7.55
N CYS A 27 -0.83 2.74 8.03
CA CYS A 27 -0.01 1.72 7.37
C CYS A 27 -0.70 1.27 6.08
N PRO A 28 -0.15 1.55 4.87
CA PRO A 28 -0.80 1.20 3.61
C PRO A 28 -0.96 -0.31 3.44
N TYR A 29 0.00 -1.11 3.90
CA TYR A 29 -0.11 -2.57 3.87
C TYR A 29 -1.25 -3.07 4.76
N GLY A 30 -1.29 -2.60 6.01
CA GLY A 30 -2.32 -2.99 6.98
C GLY A 30 -3.72 -2.64 6.49
N LEU A 31 -3.91 -1.43 5.95
CA LEU A 31 -5.19 -0.99 5.40
C LEU A 31 -5.63 -1.86 4.21
N THR A 32 -4.76 -2.07 3.22
CA THR A 32 -5.07 -2.86 2.03
C THR A 32 -5.39 -4.32 2.39
N ILE A 33 -4.59 -4.92 3.28
CA ILE A 33 -4.79 -6.29 3.73
C ILE A 33 -6.11 -6.41 4.50
N ALA A 34 -6.43 -5.43 5.36
CA ALA A 34 -7.68 -5.42 6.12
C ALA A 34 -8.92 -5.41 5.22
N TYR A 35 -8.93 -4.57 4.17
CA TYR A 35 -10.01 -4.58 3.18
C TYR A 35 -10.09 -5.91 2.44
N ALA A 36 -8.96 -6.48 2.03
CA ALA A 36 -8.92 -7.76 1.33
C ALA A 36 -9.45 -8.91 2.21
N GLU A 37 -9.02 -8.97 3.48
CA GLU A 37 -9.45 -9.99 4.43
C GLU A 37 -10.95 -9.85 4.76
N ASN A 38 -11.45 -8.63 4.94
CA ASN A 38 -12.87 -8.39 5.16
C ASN A 38 -13.70 -8.76 3.92
N ALA A 39 -13.23 -8.43 2.72
CA ALA A 39 -13.89 -8.84 1.49
C ALA A 39 -13.99 -10.36 1.35
N VAL A 40 -12.90 -11.09 1.66
CA VAL A 40 -12.89 -12.57 1.62
C VAL A 40 -13.81 -13.17 2.68
N GLN A 41 -13.83 -12.60 3.89
CA GLN A 41 -14.76 -12.99 4.97
C GLN A 41 -16.22 -12.86 4.51
N ASN A 42 -16.53 -11.87 3.69
CA ASN A 42 -17.85 -11.62 3.13
C ASN A 42 -18.10 -12.28 1.75
N GLY A 43 -17.30 -13.31 1.40
CA GLY A 43 -17.53 -14.16 0.23
C GLY A 43 -16.78 -13.78 -1.04
N ALA A 44 -15.96 -12.72 -1.05
CA ALA A 44 -15.10 -12.42 -2.18
C ALA A 44 -14.00 -13.48 -2.34
N ARG A 45 -13.49 -13.64 -3.58
CA ARG A 45 -12.36 -14.53 -3.89
C ARG A 45 -11.19 -13.72 -4.42
N ILE A 46 -10.00 -13.98 -3.92
CA ILE A 46 -8.76 -13.38 -4.40
C ILE A 46 -7.95 -14.45 -5.12
N ALA A 47 -7.70 -14.26 -6.41
CA ALA A 47 -6.86 -15.13 -7.22
C ALA A 47 -5.48 -14.50 -7.39
N LEU A 48 -4.53 -14.87 -6.54
CA LEU A 48 -3.13 -14.44 -6.65
C LEU A 48 -2.44 -15.12 -7.84
N ASN A 49 -1.38 -14.50 -8.36
CA ASN A 49 -0.63 -15.00 -9.52
C ASN A 49 -1.54 -15.26 -10.73
N THR A 50 -2.56 -14.40 -10.91
CA THR A 50 -3.54 -14.51 -11.98
C THR A 50 -3.51 -13.23 -12.81
N ALA A 51 -2.93 -13.33 -13.99
CA ALA A 51 -2.82 -12.22 -14.95
C ALA A 51 -3.94 -12.28 -15.97
N VAL A 52 -4.59 -11.15 -16.24
CA VAL A 52 -5.52 -10.99 -17.36
C VAL A 52 -4.70 -10.86 -18.64
N LEU A 53 -4.97 -11.71 -19.63
CA LEU A 53 -4.23 -11.79 -20.88
C LEU A 53 -5.04 -11.29 -22.08
N GLY A 54 -6.37 -11.23 -21.97
CA GLY A 54 -7.27 -10.77 -23.01
C GLY A 54 -8.72 -10.82 -22.58
N MET A 55 -9.60 -10.25 -23.41
CA MET A 55 -11.05 -10.27 -23.21
C MET A 55 -11.76 -10.49 -24.54
N ASP A 56 -12.87 -11.22 -24.50
CA ASP A 56 -13.81 -11.30 -25.62
C ASP A 56 -14.91 -10.26 -25.40
N VAL A 57 -15.11 -9.41 -26.39
CA VAL A 57 -16.16 -8.38 -26.37
C VAL A 57 -17.12 -8.67 -27.54
N ALA A 58 -18.41 -8.80 -27.25
CA ALA A 58 -19.46 -8.96 -28.21
C ALA A 58 -20.63 -8.02 -27.87
N ASP A 59 -21.18 -7.34 -28.86
CA ASP A 59 -22.31 -6.41 -28.71
C ASP A 59 -22.11 -5.37 -27.57
N GLY A 60 -20.89 -4.88 -27.43
CA GLY A 60 -20.53 -3.89 -26.40
C GLY A 60 -20.53 -4.46 -24.97
N LYS A 61 -20.38 -5.78 -24.80
CA LYS A 61 -20.25 -6.44 -23.50
C LYS A 61 -19.07 -7.38 -23.47
N ILE A 62 -18.31 -7.39 -22.36
CA ILE A 62 -17.31 -8.42 -22.09
C ILE A 62 -18.04 -9.72 -21.81
N THR A 63 -17.76 -10.75 -22.59
CA THR A 63 -18.33 -12.09 -22.46
C THR A 63 -17.38 -13.08 -21.82
N ALA A 64 -16.07 -12.85 -21.97
CA ALA A 64 -15.03 -13.66 -21.33
C ALA A 64 -13.81 -12.80 -20.96
N VAL A 65 -13.15 -13.19 -19.88
CA VAL A 65 -11.84 -12.67 -19.44
C VAL A 65 -10.87 -13.84 -19.41
N HIS A 66 -9.86 -13.80 -20.26
CA HIS A 66 -8.83 -14.82 -20.36
C HIS A 66 -7.68 -14.52 -19.39
N THR A 67 -7.31 -15.51 -18.60
CA THR A 67 -6.20 -15.42 -17.65
C THR A 67 -5.19 -16.52 -17.89
N ASN A 68 -4.00 -16.40 -17.30
CA ASN A 68 -3.00 -17.48 -17.28
C ASN A 68 -3.47 -18.74 -16.48
N ARG A 69 -4.65 -18.69 -15.85
CA ARG A 69 -5.20 -19.78 -15.02
C ARG A 69 -6.59 -20.24 -15.44
N GLY A 70 -7.05 -19.81 -16.60
CA GLY A 70 -8.36 -20.16 -17.15
C GLY A 70 -9.18 -18.94 -17.54
N THR A 71 -10.36 -19.20 -18.06
CA THR A 71 -11.30 -18.19 -18.56
C THR A 71 -12.42 -17.95 -17.54
N LEU A 72 -12.80 -16.70 -17.35
CA LEU A 72 -13.90 -16.26 -16.50
C LEU A 72 -15.00 -15.66 -17.37
N HIS A 73 -16.26 -15.85 -17.02
CA HIS A 73 -17.43 -15.24 -17.67
C HIS A 73 -18.13 -14.28 -16.68
N PRO A 74 -17.67 -13.03 -16.59
CA PRO A 74 -18.17 -12.08 -15.61
C PRO A 74 -19.46 -11.41 -16.07
N ALA A 75 -20.35 -11.07 -15.15
CA ALA A 75 -21.47 -10.19 -15.42
C ALA A 75 -21.02 -8.71 -15.51
N LEU A 76 -19.97 -8.34 -14.78
CA LEU A 76 -19.38 -7.00 -14.72
C LEU A 76 -17.88 -7.11 -14.53
N VAL A 77 -17.12 -6.22 -15.13
CA VAL A 77 -15.68 -6.07 -14.90
C VAL A 77 -15.40 -4.69 -14.29
N ILE A 78 -14.52 -4.64 -13.29
CA ILE A 78 -14.00 -3.39 -12.73
C ILE A 78 -12.50 -3.36 -12.99
N ASN A 79 -12.08 -2.42 -13.82
CA ASN A 79 -10.68 -2.22 -14.16
C ASN A 79 -10.01 -1.31 -13.13
N ALA A 80 -9.36 -1.89 -12.14
CA ALA A 80 -8.54 -1.20 -11.13
C ALA A 80 -7.06 -1.58 -11.23
N ALA A 81 -6.54 -1.76 -12.47
CA ALA A 81 -5.24 -2.36 -12.75
C ALA A 81 -4.05 -1.39 -12.62
N GLY A 82 -4.23 -0.20 -12.03
CA GLY A 82 -3.15 0.76 -11.77
C GLY A 82 -2.39 1.14 -13.03
N VAL A 83 -1.08 0.91 -13.07
CA VAL A 83 -0.24 1.25 -14.23
C VAL A 83 -0.60 0.46 -15.49
N PHE A 84 -1.33 -0.64 -15.36
CA PHE A 84 -1.82 -1.47 -16.47
C PHE A 84 -3.29 -1.21 -16.82
N ALA A 85 -3.92 -0.18 -16.25
CA ALA A 85 -5.34 0.09 -16.51
C ALA A 85 -5.63 0.42 -17.98
N GLU A 86 -4.69 1.04 -18.69
CA GLU A 86 -4.81 1.33 -20.12
C GLU A 86 -4.81 0.03 -20.97
N GLU A 87 -3.96 -0.94 -20.62
CA GLU A 87 -3.91 -2.24 -21.30
C GLU A 87 -5.21 -3.02 -21.12
N VAL A 88 -5.73 -3.02 -19.89
CA VAL A 88 -7.03 -3.65 -19.60
C VAL A 88 -8.16 -2.94 -20.37
N ALA A 89 -8.15 -1.62 -20.45
CA ALA A 89 -9.11 -0.86 -21.25
C ALA A 89 -9.02 -1.21 -22.74
N ARG A 90 -7.81 -1.43 -23.26
CA ARG A 90 -7.57 -1.86 -24.64
C ARG A 90 -8.11 -3.28 -24.91
N MET A 91 -7.88 -4.22 -23.98
CA MET A 91 -8.42 -5.58 -24.06
C MET A 91 -9.95 -5.60 -24.06
N ALA A 92 -10.57 -4.63 -23.37
CA ALA A 92 -12.02 -4.46 -23.27
C ALA A 92 -12.63 -3.63 -24.40
N ASP A 93 -11.88 -3.27 -25.44
CA ASP A 93 -12.28 -2.39 -26.56
C ASP A 93 -12.82 -1.02 -26.11
N ASP A 94 -12.34 -0.54 -24.96
CA ASP A 94 -12.82 0.71 -24.30
C ASP A 94 -11.69 1.66 -23.91
N ARG A 95 -10.63 1.72 -24.72
CA ARG A 95 -9.51 2.64 -24.45
C ARG A 95 -9.84 4.06 -24.89
N PHE A 96 -9.94 4.98 -23.91
CA PHE A 96 -10.11 6.42 -24.16
C PHE A 96 -9.14 7.28 -23.32
N PHE A 97 -8.24 6.66 -22.55
CA PHE A 97 -7.22 7.31 -21.76
C PHE A 97 -5.86 6.63 -21.93
N SER A 98 -4.81 7.32 -21.51
CA SER A 98 -3.46 6.75 -21.44
C SER A 98 -2.87 6.98 -20.04
N ILE A 99 -2.15 5.96 -19.57
CA ILE A 99 -1.40 6.04 -18.32
C ILE A 99 -0.01 6.58 -18.61
N HIS A 100 0.39 7.57 -17.82
CA HIS A 100 1.69 8.22 -17.87
C HIS A 100 2.51 7.85 -16.61
N PRO A 101 3.30 6.77 -16.66
CA PRO A 101 3.97 6.25 -15.46
C PRO A 101 4.94 7.24 -14.85
N ARG A 102 4.94 7.36 -13.52
CA ARG A 102 5.81 8.27 -12.78
C ARG A 102 6.37 7.62 -11.55
N ARG A 103 7.68 7.46 -11.48
CA ARG A 103 8.36 6.88 -10.32
C ARG A 103 8.37 7.85 -9.15
N GLY A 104 8.37 7.28 -7.94
CA GLY A 104 8.55 8.03 -6.71
C GLY A 104 9.39 7.25 -5.72
N THR A 105 10.53 7.82 -5.34
CA THR A 105 11.50 7.23 -4.41
C THR A 105 11.32 7.81 -3.03
N SER A 106 11.24 6.94 -2.02
CA SER A 106 11.16 7.31 -0.60
C SER A 106 12.20 6.55 0.20
N SER A 107 12.66 7.15 1.28
CA SER A 107 13.55 6.54 2.27
C SER A 107 12.87 6.45 3.62
N ILE A 108 13.07 5.36 4.34
CA ILE A 108 12.66 5.17 5.73
C ILE A 108 13.88 5.34 6.61
N LEU A 109 13.78 6.19 7.62
CA LEU A 109 14.82 6.40 8.60
C LEU A 109 14.62 5.52 9.83
N ASP A 110 15.69 5.26 10.55
CA ASP A 110 15.68 4.56 11.83
C ASP A 110 14.71 5.24 12.82
N ARG A 111 14.06 4.48 13.70
CA ARG A 111 13.15 5.00 14.73
C ARG A 111 13.77 6.09 15.61
N LYS A 112 15.08 6.05 15.87
CA LYS A 112 15.76 7.11 16.60
C LYS A 112 15.58 8.49 15.95
N ALA A 113 15.41 8.54 14.62
CA ALA A 113 15.14 9.78 13.89
C ALA A 113 13.68 10.23 14.04
N GLY A 114 12.76 9.35 14.47
CA GLY A 114 11.36 9.68 14.73
C GLY A 114 11.19 10.80 15.75
N ALA A 115 12.06 10.85 16.75
CA ALA A 115 12.06 11.92 17.74
C ALA A 115 12.38 13.32 17.18
N PHE A 116 12.86 13.41 15.94
CA PHE A 116 13.17 14.71 15.33
C PHE A 116 11.93 15.47 14.84
N MET A 117 10.82 14.77 14.58
CA MET A 117 9.60 15.37 14.08
C MET A 117 8.38 14.57 14.52
N HIS A 118 7.31 15.26 14.90
CA HIS A 118 6.07 14.64 15.38
C HIS A 118 4.91 14.78 14.38
N SER A 119 5.09 15.61 13.35
CA SER A 119 4.06 15.96 12.36
C SER A 119 4.34 15.32 11.00
N ILE A 120 3.42 15.56 10.08
CA ILE A 120 3.63 15.42 8.64
C ILE A 120 3.95 16.80 8.10
N ALA A 121 5.08 16.98 7.44
CA ALA A 121 5.49 18.27 6.92
C ALA A 121 5.88 18.20 5.44
N SER A 122 5.43 19.22 4.70
CA SER A 122 5.87 19.49 3.35
C SER A 122 6.13 20.99 3.20
N VAL A 123 7.21 21.36 2.52
CA VAL A 123 7.47 22.76 2.19
C VAL A 123 6.84 23.09 0.84
N LYS A 124 6.06 24.18 0.82
CA LYS A 124 5.66 24.82 -0.41
C LYS A 124 6.50 26.08 -0.60
N GLY A 125 7.52 26.02 -1.45
CA GLY A 125 8.32 27.18 -1.86
C GLY A 125 7.82 27.78 -3.17
N SER A 126 8.14 29.05 -3.43
CA SER A 126 7.84 29.72 -4.70
C SER A 126 8.46 29.01 -5.91
N ASP A 127 9.62 28.36 -5.70
CA ASP A 127 10.34 27.62 -6.73
C ASP A 127 9.83 26.17 -6.90
N MET A 128 8.90 25.76 -6.03
CA MET A 128 8.31 24.43 -5.98
C MET A 128 6.93 24.35 -6.64
N VAL A 129 6.44 25.42 -7.23
CA VAL A 129 5.47 25.35 -8.31
C VAL A 129 6.24 24.82 -9.51
N SER A 130 6.68 23.57 -9.37
CA SER A 130 7.43 22.91 -10.41
C SER A 130 6.53 22.79 -11.64
N LYS A 131 7.14 22.95 -12.79
CA LYS A 131 6.57 22.58 -14.08
C LYS A 131 6.21 21.07 -14.15
N THR A 132 6.48 20.33 -13.07
CA THR A 132 6.12 18.92 -12.90
C THR A 132 4.92 18.88 -11.94
N HIS A 133 3.89 18.13 -12.28
CA HIS A 133 2.66 17.93 -11.50
C HIS A 133 2.87 17.19 -10.16
N SER A 134 4.09 17.24 -9.62
CA SER A 134 4.47 16.64 -8.35
C SER A 134 4.03 17.51 -7.17
N LYS A 135 3.37 16.89 -6.19
CA LYS A 135 3.01 17.54 -4.91
C LYS A 135 4.20 17.77 -3.97
N GLY A 136 5.43 17.45 -4.41
CA GLY A 136 6.66 17.88 -3.78
C GLY A 136 7.26 16.93 -2.74
N GLY A 137 6.57 15.86 -2.35
CA GLY A 137 7.02 15.00 -1.26
C GLY A 137 7.01 15.71 0.10
N GLY A 138 7.53 15.04 1.13
CA GLY A 138 7.55 15.58 2.49
C GLY A 138 8.40 14.75 3.44
N ILE A 139 8.27 15.08 4.71
CA ILE A 139 8.74 14.29 5.83
C ILE A 139 7.51 13.85 6.59
N LEU A 140 7.39 12.56 6.87
CA LEU A 140 6.24 11.93 7.46
C LEU A 140 6.67 11.13 8.68
N HIS A 141 6.12 11.44 9.86
CA HIS A 141 6.22 10.56 11.01
C HIS A 141 5.24 9.39 10.80
N THR A 142 5.77 8.19 10.70
CA THR A 142 4.95 7.00 10.41
C THR A 142 4.28 6.44 11.67
N VAL A 143 3.28 5.59 11.51
CA VAL A 143 2.60 4.89 12.63
C VAL A 143 3.51 3.92 13.39
N HIS A 144 4.75 3.77 12.99
CA HIS A 144 5.74 2.89 13.61
C HIS A 144 6.98 3.66 14.08
N ASP A 145 6.85 4.96 14.32
CA ASP A 145 7.87 5.86 14.84
C ASP A 145 9.10 6.04 13.94
N ASN A 146 9.03 5.65 12.68
CA ASN A 146 10.04 5.98 11.69
C ASN A 146 9.73 7.34 11.04
N LEU A 147 10.72 8.02 10.49
CA LEU A 147 10.49 9.06 9.50
C LEU A 147 10.54 8.48 8.10
N LEU A 148 9.56 8.83 7.27
CA LEU A 148 9.59 8.62 5.83
C LEU A 148 9.93 9.95 5.17
N VAL A 149 10.93 9.94 4.29
CA VAL A 149 11.41 11.11 3.56
C VAL A 149 11.23 10.88 2.06
N GLY A 150 10.43 11.70 1.43
CA GLY A 150 10.06 11.54 0.03
C GLY A 150 8.57 11.78 -0.23
N PRO A 151 8.07 11.35 -1.39
CA PRO A 151 8.81 10.90 -2.56
C PRO A 151 9.28 12.04 -3.47
N ASP A 152 10.14 11.70 -4.43
CA ASP A 152 10.32 12.49 -5.66
C ASP A 152 9.23 12.17 -6.71
N ALA A 153 9.41 12.70 -7.92
CA ALA A 153 8.56 12.39 -9.05
C ALA A 153 9.39 12.44 -10.34
N VAL A 154 9.65 11.28 -10.90
CA VAL A 154 10.49 11.11 -12.09
C VAL A 154 9.67 10.39 -13.15
N GLU A 155 9.48 11.05 -14.30
CA GLU A 155 8.79 10.47 -15.44
C GLU A 155 9.54 9.22 -15.94
N THR A 156 8.78 8.21 -16.35
CA THR A 156 9.32 6.96 -16.91
C THR A 156 8.36 6.37 -17.92
N TYR A 157 8.88 5.60 -18.87
CA TYR A 157 8.05 4.80 -19.77
C TYR A 157 7.87 3.37 -19.25
N GLU A 158 8.68 2.97 -18.27
CA GLU A 158 8.69 1.60 -17.74
C GLU A 158 7.73 1.48 -16.56
N LYS A 159 6.64 0.76 -16.74
CA LYS A 159 5.56 0.58 -15.74
C LYS A 159 6.00 -0.23 -14.52
N GLU A 160 7.04 -1.05 -14.64
CA GLU A 160 7.52 -1.94 -13.58
C GLU A 160 8.92 -1.58 -13.07
N ASN A 161 9.50 -0.46 -13.52
CA ASN A 161 10.80 -0.02 -13.03
C ASN A 161 10.70 0.53 -11.60
N THR A 162 10.91 -0.32 -10.63
CA THR A 162 10.97 0.01 -9.20
C THR A 162 12.40 0.14 -8.69
N ALA A 163 13.40 0.24 -9.58
CA ALA A 163 14.79 0.47 -9.18
C ALA A 163 14.93 1.82 -8.47
N THR A 164 15.69 1.84 -7.38
CA THR A 164 16.01 3.05 -6.64
C THR A 164 17.38 3.55 -7.06
N TYR A 165 17.47 4.82 -7.42
CA TYR A 165 18.69 5.46 -7.89
C TYR A 165 19.26 6.40 -6.82
N PRO A 166 20.58 6.43 -6.61
CA PRO A 166 21.22 7.31 -5.63
C PRO A 166 20.88 8.78 -5.83
N GLU A 167 20.75 9.22 -7.07
CA GLU A 167 20.41 10.60 -7.45
C GLU A 167 19.02 11.00 -6.94
N SER A 168 18.05 10.08 -7.00
CA SER A 168 16.69 10.29 -6.45
C SER A 168 16.73 10.47 -4.93
N ILE A 169 17.50 9.65 -4.22
CA ILE A 169 17.68 9.78 -2.77
C ILE A 169 18.31 11.13 -2.44
N ALA A 170 19.41 11.48 -3.10
CA ALA A 170 20.12 12.74 -2.88
C ALA A 170 19.21 13.96 -3.15
N HIS A 171 18.44 13.92 -4.24
CA HIS A 171 17.48 14.96 -4.59
C HIS A 171 16.41 15.13 -3.51
N VAL A 172 15.80 14.04 -3.06
CA VAL A 172 14.76 14.05 -2.00
C VAL A 172 15.32 14.65 -0.71
N PHE A 173 16.52 14.22 -0.27
CA PHE A 173 17.13 14.74 0.95
C PHE A 173 17.49 16.23 0.82
N ALA A 174 18.09 16.64 -0.29
CA ALA A 174 18.43 18.06 -0.52
C ALA A 174 17.20 18.94 -0.39
N LYS A 175 16.06 18.49 -0.93
CA LYS A 175 14.79 19.19 -0.86
C LYS A 175 14.22 19.22 0.56
N GLN A 176 14.20 18.09 1.26
CA GLN A 176 13.58 18.01 2.58
C GLN A 176 14.45 18.64 3.69
N LYS A 177 15.76 18.77 3.49
CA LYS A 177 16.66 19.55 4.37
C LYS A 177 16.31 21.04 4.41
N ILE A 178 15.54 21.55 3.45
CA ILE A 178 14.97 22.90 3.53
C ILE A 178 13.99 23.01 4.71
N THR A 179 13.19 21.98 4.94
CA THR A 179 12.25 21.90 6.09
C THR A 179 12.98 21.57 7.38
N MET A 180 13.79 20.52 7.35
CA MET A 180 14.50 20.00 8.52
C MET A 180 15.98 19.83 8.21
N PRO A 181 16.82 20.84 8.50
CA PRO A 181 18.26 20.83 8.19
C PRO A 181 19.04 19.69 8.84
N ALA A 182 18.54 19.14 9.94
CA ALA A 182 19.16 18.05 10.68
C ALA A 182 19.02 16.66 10.04
N LEU A 183 18.23 16.53 8.94
CA LEU A 183 18.10 15.27 8.22
C LEU A 183 19.46 14.77 7.72
N THR A 184 19.69 13.49 7.89
CA THR A 184 20.92 12.84 7.39
C THR A 184 20.60 11.50 6.74
N GLU A 185 21.26 11.22 5.63
CA GLU A 185 21.18 9.95 4.90
C GLU A 185 21.76 8.77 5.71
N ARG A 186 22.56 9.06 6.74
CA ARG A 186 23.12 8.02 7.65
C ARG A 186 22.07 7.30 8.47
N ASP A 187 20.87 7.90 8.62
CA ASP A 187 19.79 7.30 9.36
C ASP A 187 18.87 6.42 8.49
N ILE A 188 19.15 6.32 7.19
CA ILE A 188 18.37 5.46 6.27
C ILE A 188 18.58 3.99 6.67
N ILE A 189 17.47 3.30 6.94
CA ILE A 189 17.46 1.84 7.15
C ILE A 189 16.97 1.09 5.91
N THR A 190 16.13 1.73 5.10
CA THR A 190 15.67 1.19 3.82
C THR A 190 15.16 2.30 2.92
N TYR A 191 15.09 2.00 1.64
CA TYR A 191 14.50 2.86 0.62
C TYR A 191 13.70 2.00 -0.37
N PHE A 192 12.81 2.64 -1.08
CA PHE A 192 11.99 1.98 -2.10
C PHE A 192 11.51 2.97 -3.15
N THR A 193 11.18 2.45 -4.31
CA THR A 193 10.58 3.19 -5.42
C THR A 193 9.30 2.49 -5.84
N GLY A 194 8.25 3.28 -6.08
CA GLY A 194 7.00 2.82 -6.67
C GLY A 194 6.70 3.58 -7.96
N VAL A 195 5.88 2.99 -8.82
CA VAL A 195 5.42 3.62 -10.05
C VAL A 195 3.96 4.01 -9.90
N ARG A 196 3.68 5.32 -10.00
CA ARG A 196 2.33 5.86 -9.99
C ARG A 196 1.73 5.76 -11.38
N ALA A 197 0.41 5.78 -11.44
CA ALA A 197 -0.38 5.61 -12.65
C ALA A 197 -1.21 6.85 -13.02
N PRO A 198 -0.66 8.09 -13.06
CA PRO A 198 -1.43 9.24 -13.51
C PRO A 198 -1.83 9.11 -14.98
N THR A 199 -2.90 9.77 -15.35
CA THR A 199 -3.23 10.11 -16.74
C THR A 199 -2.50 11.39 -17.15
N PHE A 200 -2.56 11.77 -18.42
CA PHE A 200 -2.04 13.06 -18.88
C PHE A 200 -2.83 14.24 -18.33
N GLU A 201 -4.12 14.03 -18.04
CA GLU A 201 -5.01 15.02 -17.43
C GLU A 201 -4.76 15.20 -15.93
N GLU A 202 -3.95 14.33 -15.32
CA GLU A 202 -3.63 14.30 -13.88
C GLU A 202 -4.86 14.12 -12.98
N ASP A 203 -5.95 13.56 -13.51
CA ASP A 203 -7.18 13.31 -12.77
C ASP A 203 -7.53 11.81 -12.77
N PHE A 204 -8.37 11.42 -11.81
CA PHE A 204 -8.87 10.06 -11.68
C PHE A 204 -9.95 9.80 -12.73
N ILE A 205 -9.98 8.58 -13.25
CA ILE A 205 -11.02 8.08 -14.13
C ILE A 205 -11.84 7.07 -13.34
N ILE A 206 -13.02 7.49 -12.89
CA ILE A 206 -13.94 6.67 -12.11
C ILE A 206 -15.29 6.77 -12.83
N GLU A 207 -15.45 5.96 -13.87
CA GLU A 207 -16.63 6.03 -14.73
C GLU A 207 -16.93 4.68 -15.38
N ARG A 208 -18.15 4.54 -15.89
CA ARG A 208 -18.54 3.39 -16.71
C ARG A 208 -17.79 3.38 -18.03
N GLY A 209 -17.60 2.21 -18.60
CA GLY A 209 -17.07 2.07 -19.95
C GLY A 209 -17.90 2.88 -20.96
N ARG A 210 -17.21 3.55 -21.89
CA ARG A 210 -17.83 4.39 -22.92
C ARG A 210 -18.37 3.60 -24.09
N ARG A 211 -17.74 2.46 -24.38
CA ARG A 211 -18.12 1.54 -25.46
C ARG A 211 -18.58 0.19 -24.93
N THR A 212 -18.03 -0.22 -23.79
CA THR A 212 -18.28 -1.54 -23.18
C THR A 212 -19.15 -1.38 -21.94
N HIS A 213 -20.41 -1.81 -22.02
CA HIS A 213 -21.48 -1.47 -21.06
C HIS A 213 -21.36 -2.15 -19.69
N ASN A 214 -20.71 -3.31 -19.62
CA ASN A 214 -20.46 -4.04 -18.37
C ASN A 214 -19.02 -3.86 -17.87
N LEU A 215 -18.49 -2.64 -18.00
CA LEU A 215 -17.16 -2.26 -17.54
C LEU A 215 -17.24 -0.98 -16.69
N ILE A 216 -16.45 -0.92 -15.64
CA ILE A 216 -16.19 0.29 -14.85
C ILE A 216 -14.68 0.49 -14.81
N HIS A 217 -14.21 1.70 -15.10
CA HIS A 217 -12.82 2.08 -14.96
C HIS A 217 -12.59 2.77 -13.61
N VAL A 218 -11.51 2.36 -12.93
CA VAL A 218 -10.94 2.96 -11.72
C VAL A 218 -9.45 3.16 -11.99
N ALA A 219 -9.14 4.15 -12.80
CA ALA A 219 -7.82 4.38 -13.38
C ALA A 219 -7.29 5.79 -13.07
N GLY A 220 -6.04 6.06 -13.43
CA GLY A 220 -5.43 7.35 -13.17
C GLY A 220 -5.14 7.61 -11.68
N ILE A 221 -5.27 6.61 -10.83
CA ILE A 221 -5.16 6.78 -9.38
C ILE A 221 -3.70 7.00 -8.98
N GLN A 222 -3.46 8.17 -8.42
CA GLN A 222 -2.22 8.57 -7.77
C GLN A 222 -2.54 9.23 -6.41
N SER A 223 -1.63 10.02 -5.81
CA SER A 223 -1.97 10.77 -4.60
C SER A 223 -3.10 11.78 -4.88
N PRO A 224 -4.18 11.80 -4.07
CA PRO A 224 -4.40 11.16 -2.75
C PRO A 224 -5.20 9.84 -2.80
N GLY A 225 -4.93 8.94 -3.73
CA GLY A 225 -5.69 7.71 -3.98
C GLY A 225 -5.97 6.86 -2.73
N LEU A 226 -4.97 6.68 -1.85
CA LEU A 226 -5.19 5.89 -0.64
C LEU A 226 -6.25 6.51 0.28
N THR A 227 -6.21 7.83 0.43
CA THR A 227 -7.18 8.58 1.27
C THR A 227 -8.58 8.56 0.66
N THR A 228 -8.68 8.63 -0.68
CA THR A 228 -9.97 8.67 -1.38
C THR A 228 -10.55 7.29 -1.67
N ALA A 229 -9.76 6.22 -1.53
CA ALA A 229 -10.18 4.86 -1.88
C ALA A 229 -11.51 4.42 -1.24
N PRO A 230 -11.82 4.74 0.05
CA PRO A 230 -13.12 4.37 0.62
C PRO A 230 -14.31 5.06 -0.07
N ALA A 231 -14.19 6.35 -0.42
CA ALA A 231 -15.24 7.08 -1.14
C ALA A 231 -15.39 6.56 -2.58
N VAL A 232 -14.27 6.37 -3.28
CA VAL A 232 -14.26 5.78 -4.63
C VAL A 232 -14.93 4.40 -4.64
N ALA A 233 -14.69 3.60 -3.60
CA ALA A 233 -15.31 2.27 -3.49
C ALA A 233 -16.84 2.33 -3.40
N VAL A 234 -17.38 3.33 -2.71
CA VAL A 234 -18.85 3.56 -2.65
C VAL A 234 -19.39 3.92 -4.02
N ASP A 235 -18.80 4.91 -4.70
CA ASP A 235 -19.22 5.33 -6.04
C ASP A 235 -19.17 4.16 -7.04
N VAL A 236 -18.10 3.35 -6.99
CA VAL A 236 -17.95 2.17 -7.84
C VAL A 236 -18.97 1.10 -7.52
N ALA A 237 -19.29 0.87 -6.24
CA ALA A 237 -20.33 -0.08 -5.83
C ALA A 237 -21.72 0.35 -6.33
N ASP A 238 -22.05 1.64 -6.23
CA ASP A 238 -23.32 2.18 -6.73
C ASP A 238 -23.45 2.03 -8.25
N MET A 239 -22.37 2.32 -8.99
CA MET A 239 -22.31 2.07 -10.43
C MET A 239 -22.47 0.58 -10.77
N ALA A 240 -21.79 -0.30 -10.01
CA ALA A 240 -21.87 -1.74 -10.20
C ALA A 240 -23.29 -2.28 -9.96
N VAL A 241 -23.92 -1.87 -8.86
CA VAL A 241 -25.31 -2.23 -8.55
C VAL A 241 -26.23 -1.76 -9.66
N SER A 242 -26.10 -0.53 -10.12
CA SER A 242 -26.94 0.04 -11.19
C SER A 242 -26.80 -0.73 -12.52
N ILE A 243 -25.58 -1.19 -12.88
CA ILE A 243 -25.36 -2.00 -14.10
C ILE A 243 -25.98 -3.39 -13.92
N LEU A 244 -25.72 -4.04 -12.80
CA LEU A 244 -26.18 -5.41 -12.56
C LEU A 244 -27.70 -5.49 -12.37
N ALA A 245 -28.33 -4.47 -11.79
CA ALA A 245 -29.77 -4.40 -11.55
C ALA A 245 -30.60 -4.36 -12.84
N HIS A 246 -29.98 -4.03 -13.98
CA HIS A 246 -30.65 -4.09 -15.28
C HIS A 246 -31.01 -5.52 -15.66
N ASP A 247 -30.15 -6.48 -15.37
CA ASP A 247 -30.30 -7.87 -15.83
C ASP A 247 -30.78 -8.82 -14.73
N ARG A 248 -30.68 -8.44 -13.46
CA ARG A 248 -31.03 -9.27 -12.29
C ARG A 248 -31.25 -8.44 -11.02
N PRO A 249 -32.07 -8.92 -10.07
CA PRO A 249 -32.19 -8.29 -8.75
C PRO A 249 -30.83 -8.30 -8.04
N VAL A 250 -30.46 -7.16 -7.43
CA VAL A 250 -29.29 -7.01 -6.58
C VAL A 250 -29.78 -6.64 -5.17
N ALA A 251 -29.48 -7.48 -4.20
CA ALA A 251 -29.84 -7.24 -2.80
C ALA A 251 -28.55 -7.10 -1.95
N ALA A 252 -28.67 -6.37 -0.85
CA ALA A 252 -27.61 -6.33 0.15
C ALA A 252 -27.39 -7.73 0.74
N ASN A 253 -26.15 -8.05 1.07
CA ASN A 253 -25.83 -9.29 1.77
C ASN A 253 -26.33 -9.19 3.22
N PRO A 254 -27.34 -9.99 3.64
CA PRO A 254 -27.87 -9.93 5.01
C PRO A 254 -26.86 -10.40 6.06
N ASP A 255 -25.88 -11.22 5.66
CA ASP A 255 -24.86 -11.80 6.52
C ASP A 255 -23.53 -11.01 6.46
N PHE A 256 -23.58 -9.76 5.98
CA PHE A 256 -22.38 -8.92 5.89
C PHE A 256 -21.83 -8.61 7.28
N ASP A 257 -20.57 -9.02 7.53
CA ASP A 257 -19.84 -8.70 8.75
C ASP A 257 -18.79 -7.62 8.46
N PRO A 258 -18.94 -6.39 8.98
CA PRO A 258 -17.98 -5.32 8.83
C PRO A 258 -16.72 -5.53 9.69
N TYR A 259 -16.74 -6.44 10.67
CA TYR A 259 -15.67 -6.62 11.62
C TYR A 259 -14.74 -7.76 11.23
N ARG A 260 -13.48 -7.46 11.17
CA ARG A 260 -12.39 -8.40 10.92
C ARG A 260 -11.51 -8.52 12.16
N PRO A 261 -11.22 -9.72 12.66
CA PRO A 261 -10.24 -9.90 13.73
C PRO A 261 -8.85 -9.52 13.24
N GLY A 262 -8.17 -8.65 13.97
CA GLY A 262 -6.76 -8.30 13.72
C GLY A 262 -5.81 -9.34 14.30
N ILE A 263 -4.59 -9.41 13.76
CA ILE A 263 -3.50 -10.14 14.42
C ILE A 263 -3.14 -9.36 15.70
N PRO A 264 -3.02 -10.02 16.85
CA PRO A 264 -2.64 -9.36 18.09
C PRO A 264 -1.25 -8.71 17.96
N VAL A 265 -1.06 -7.52 18.51
CA VAL A 265 0.21 -6.79 18.50
C VAL A 265 0.76 -6.81 19.94
N LEU A 266 1.55 -7.83 20.28
CA LEU A 266 1.94 -8.09 21.66
C LEU A 266 2.76 -6.97 22.28
N ARG A 267 3.58 -6.28 21.51
CA ARG A 267 4.43 -5.16 21.99
C ARG A 267 3.61 -3.96 22.49
N GLU A 268 2.36 -3.83 22.04
CA GLU A 268 1.46 -2.71 22.42
C GLU A 268 0.56 -3.08 23.60
N MET A 269 0.62 -4.33 24.08
CA MET A 269 -0.15 -4.81 25.24
C MET A 269 0.58 -4.51 26.56
N ASP A 270 -0.20 -4.31 27.61
CA ASP A 270 0.32 -4.36 28.97
C ASP A 270 0.83 -5.78 29.33
N ASP A 271 1.57 -5.87 30.44
CA ASP A 271 2.23 -7.13 30.81
C ASP A 271 1.23 -8.23 31.20
N GLU A 272 0.09 -7.88 31.80
CA GLU A 272 -0.95 -8.85 32.20
C GLU A 272 -1.63 -9.44 30.98
N THR A 273 -2.08 -8.61 30.06
CA THR A 273 -2.69 -9.03 28.77
C THR A 273 -1.71 -9.87 27.98
N ARG A 274 -0.45 -9.46 27.87
CA ARG A 274 0.59 -10.21 27.15
C ARG A 274 0.84 -11.58 27.79
N ALA A 275 0.93 -11.64 29.12
CA ALA A 275 1.09 -12.90 29.85
C ALA A 275 -0.09 -13.85 29.61
N ALA A 276 -1.32 -13.36 29.56
CA ALA A 276 -2.50 -14.15 29.24
C ALA A 276 -2.45 -14.73 27.80
N TYR A 277 -1.99 -13.95 26.81
CA TYR A 277 -1.77 -14.45 25.45
C TYR A 277 -0.71 -15.57 25.41
N ILE A 278 0.42 -15.38 26.10
CA ILE A 278 1.50 -16.37 26.18
C ILE A 278 1.03 -17.65 26.89
N ALA A 279 0.27 -17.52 27.97
CA ALA A 279 -0.28 -18.69 28.68
C ALA A 279 -1.24 -19.50 27.82
N LYS A 280 -2.03 -18.83 26.97
CA LYS A 280 -2.95 -19.46 26.02
C LYS A 280 -2.23 -20.14 24.86
N ASN A 281 -1.16 -19.52 24.35
CA ASN A 281 -0.34 -20.06 23.27
C ASN A 281 1.13 -19.65 23.47
N PRO A 282 2.02 -20.60 23.89
CA PRO A 282 3.43 -20.33 24.16
C PRO A 282 4.21 -19.73 22.97
N ASP A 283 3.75 -19.90 21.73
CA ASP A 283 4.39 -19.32 20.55
C ASP A 283 4.45 -17.79 20.61
N TYR A 284 3.54 -17.13 21.33
CA TYR A 284 3.60 -15.69 21.55
C TYR A 284 4.74 -15.26 22.49
N GLY A 285 5.29 -16.18 23.29
CA GLY A 285 6.46 -15.94 24.13
C GLY A 285 7.80 -16.07 23.40
N VAL A 286 7.81 -16.56 22.16
CA VAL A 286 9.03 -16.81 21.38
C VAL A 286 9.29 -15.60 20.44
N ILE A 287 10.16 -14.68 20.85
CA ILE A 287 10.51 -13.51 20.04
C ILE A 287 11.45 -13.90 18.90
N VAL A 288 10.97 -13.73 17.69
CA VAL A 288 11.69 -14.00 16.42
C VAL A 288 12.38 -12.74 15.91
N CYS A 289 11.68 -11.61 15.85
CA CYS A 289 12.24 -10.33 15.42
C CYS A 289 12.43 -9.41 16.62
N ARG A 290 13.67 -9.20 17.07
CA ARG A 290 13.97 -8.35 18.23
C ARG A 290 13.81 -6.85 17.95
N CYS A 291 14.04 -6.40 16.71
CA CYS A 291 13.94 -4.97 16.35
C CYS A 291 12.49 -4.48 16.35
N GLU A 292 11.54 -5.34 16.00
CA GLU A 292 10.11 -5.06 15.92
C GLU A 292 9.31 -5.79 16.99
N GLU A 293 9.99 -6.58 17.84
CA GLU A 293 9.42 -7.37 18.95
C GLU A 293 8.31 -8.32 18.51
N ILE A 294 8.52 -8.98 17.35
CA ILE A 294 7.54 -9.90 16.76
C ILE A 294 7.78 -11.31 17.23
N SER A 295 6.73 -11.96 17.73
CA SER A 295 6.73 -13.34 18.20
C SER A 295 6.49 -14.35 17.07
N ARG A 296 6.78 -15.63 17.38
CA ARG A 296 6.42 -16.75 16.52
C ARG A 296 4.90 -16.89 16.36
N GLY A 297 4.13 -16.60 17.40
CA GLY A 297 2.66 -16.64 17.37
C GLY A 297 2.10 -15.66 16.35
N GLU A 298 2.54 -14.40 16.36
CA GLU A 298 2.12 -13.38 15.37
C GLU A 298 2.46 -13.79 13.93
N ILE A 299 3.63 -14.42 13.71
CA ILE A 299 4.01 -14.92 12.38
C ILE A 299 3.08 -16.07 11.94
N LEU A 300 2.75 -16.98 12.83
CA LEU A 300 1.82 -18.08 12.53
C LEU A 300 0.40 -17.56 12.26
N ASP A 301 -0.06 -16.55 12.96
CA ASP A 301 -1.36 -15.93 12.68
C ASP A 301 -1.38 -15.26 11.30
N ALA A 302 -0.29 -14.60 10.91
CA ALA A 302 -0.15 -14.05 9.57
C ALA A 302 -0.21 -15.13 8.48
N LEU A 303 0.34 -16.31 8.75
CA LEU A 303 0.30 -17.45 7.84
C LEU A 303 -1.07 -18.14 7.78
N ARG A 304 -1.89 -18.05 8.84
CA ARG A 304 -3.25 -18.57 8.92
C ARG A 304 -4.32 -17.64 8.39
N SER A 305 -3.96 -16.40 8.04
CA SER A 305 -4.89 -15.41 7.49
C SER A 305 -5.60 -15.94 6.24
N ASN A 306 -6.87 -15.56 6.05
CA ASN A 306 -7.68 -15.95 4.88
C ASN A 306 -7.16 -15.37 3.55
N VAL A 307 -6.25 -14.39 3.60
CA VAL A 307 -5.52 -13.81 2.46
C VAL A 307 -4.02 -14.04 2.63
N CYS A 308 -3.65 -15.25 3.04
CA CYS A 308 -2.26 -15.59 3.29
C CYS A 308 -1.41 -15.57 2.01
N VAL A 309 -0.22 -14.99 2.12
CA VAL A 309 0.87 -15.13 1.16
C VAL A 309 2.06 -15.69 1.93
N PRO A 310 2.32 -17.02 1.86
CA PRO A 310 3.33 -17.68 2.69
C PRO A 310 4.74 -17.48 2.15
N THR A 311 5.14 -16.21 2.05
CA THR A 311 6.48 -15.76 1.64
C THR A 311 7.06 -14.85 2.72
N VAL A 312 8.37 -14.63 2.69
CA VAL A 312 9.02 -13.73 3.65
C VAL A 312 8.43 -12.31 3.59
N ASP A 313 8.21 -11.79 2.38
CA ASP A 313 7.62 -10.46 2.20
C ASP A 313 6.11 -10.44 2.53
N GLY A 314 5.40 -11.54 2.33
CA GLY A 314 4.01 -11.68 2.73
C GLY A 314 3.82 -11.58 4.24
N VAL A 315 4.63 -12.30 5.01
CA VAL A 315 4.66 -12.23 6.48
C VAL A 315 5.15 -10.85 6.93
N LYS A 316 6.23 -10.34 6.33
CA LYS A 316 6.77 -9.01 6.62
C LYS A 316 5.73 -7.91 6.49
N LYS A 317 4.91 -7.92 5.45
CA LYS A 317 3.88 -6.90 5.20
C LYS A 317 2.69 -6.99 6.17
N ARG A 318 2.51 -8.13 6.87
CA ARG A 318 1.44 -8.31 7.87
C ARG A 318 1.87 -7.98 9.28
N VAL A 319 2.97 -8.57 9.73
CA VAL A 319 3.42 -8.50 11.13
C VAL A 319 4.85 -7.96 11.30
N ARG A 320 5.45 -7.42 10.25
CA ARG A 320 6.67 -6.60 10.25
C ARG A 320 8.01 -7.28 10.59
N PRO A 321 8.21 -8.60 10.71
CA PRO A 321 9.57 -9.11 10.91
C PRO A 321 10.46 -8.71 9.72
N GLY A 322 11.63 -8.14 10.01
CA GLY A 322 12.54 -7.63 8.99
C GLY A 322 12.31 -6.17 8.57
N MET A 323 11.36 -5.44 9.17
CA MET A 323 11.16 -4.00 8.91
C MET A 323 11.94 -3.08 9.86
N GLY A 324 12.55 -3.61 10.91
CA GLY A 324 13.34 -2.83 11.84
C GLY A 324 14.75 -2.54 11.32
N ARG A 325 15.59 -1.94 12.18
CA ARG A 325 16.92 -1.42 11.85
C ARG A 325 17.83 -2.39 11.09
N CYS A 326 17.79 -3.69 11.40
CA CYS A 326 18.65 -4.69 10.75
C CYS A 326 18.11 -5.21 9.41
N GLN A 327 16.91 -4.80 9.00
CA GLN A 327 16.27 -5.18 7.73
C GLN A 327 16.25 -6.70 7.47
N GLY A 328 15.99 -7.49 8.53
CA GLY A 328 15.93 -8.94 8.45
C GLY A 328 17.25 -9.67 8.67
N GLY A 329 18.37 -8.97 8.89
CA GLY A 329 19.68 -9.58 9.04
C GLY A 329 19.76 -10.69 10.12
N PHE A 330 18.93 -10.63 11.15
CA PHE A 330 18.90 -11.65 12.20
C PHE A 330 17.65 -12.54 12.15
N CYS A 331 16.47 -11.99 11.83
CA CYS A 331 15.23 -12.74 11.91
C CYS A 331 14.88 -13.54 10.64
N SER A 332 15.38 -13.15 9.46
CA SER A 332 15.01 -13.80 8.20
C SER A 332 15.22 -15.31 8.18
N PRO A 333 16.33 -15.89 8.67
CA PRO A 333 16.51 -17.33 8.70
C PRO A 333 15.45 -18.06 9.55
N GLN A 334 15.03 -17.44 10.66
CA GLN A 334 13.98 -18.01 11.52
C GLN A 334 12.60 -17.88 10.87
N VAL A 335 12.31 -16.75 10.22
CA VAL A 335 11.07 -16.53 9.47
C VAL A 335 10.94 -17.58 8.36
N VAL A 336 12.02 -17.81 7.58
CA VAL A 336 12.06 -18.85 6.53
C VAL A 336 11.78 -20.24 7.12
N ARG A 337 12.38 -20.56 8.28
CA ARG A 337 12.13 -21.85 8.94
C ARG A 337 10.68 -22.01 9.37
N ILE A 338 10.08 -20.98 9.98
CA ILE A 338 8.68 -21.02 10.41
C ILE A 338 7.74 -21.18 9.20
N ILE A 339 8.01 -20.51 8.08
CA ILE A 339 7.24 -20.66 6.85
C ILE A 339 7.39 -22.08 6.30
N ALA A 340 8.60 -22.64 6.24
CA ALA A 340 8.87 -24.00 5.78
C ALA A 340 8.16 -25.04 6.62
N GLU A 341 8.23 -24.93 7.96
CA GLU A 341 7.53 -25.78 8.91
C GLU A 341 6.00 -25.71 8.72
N PHE A 342 5.46 -24.52 8.56
CA PHE A 342 4.02 -24.29 8.34
C PHE A 342 3.53 -24.92 7.04
N LEU A 343 4.31 -24.84 5.97
CA LEU A 343 3.97 -25.40 4.65
C LEU A 343 4.33 -26.90 4.52
N GLY A 344 5.16 -27.43 5.38
CA GLY A 344 5.69 -28.79 5.26
C GLY A 344 6.65 -28.97 4.06
N VAL A 345 7.44 -27.91 3.74
CA VAL A 345 8.35 -27.91 2.59
C VAL A 345 9.81 -27.67 3.02
N PRO A 346 10.81 -28.04 2.20
CA PRO A 346 12.21 -27.68 2.44
C PRO A 346 12.43 -26.17 2.47
N LEU A 347 13.46 -25.72 3.20
CA LEU A 347 13.82 -24.28 3.29
C LEU A 347 14.06 -23.64 1.92
N SER A 348 14.58 -24.39 0.96
CA SER A 348 14.88 -23.95 -0.40
C SER A 348 13.63 -23.60 -1.23
N GLU A 349 12.46 -24.07 -0.83
CA GLU A 349 11.19 -23.81 -1.50
C GLU A 349 10.47 -22.55 -0.96
N VAL A 350 10.91 -22.03 0.18
CA VAL A 350 10.36 -20.80 0.72
C VAL A 350 10.80 -19.60 -0.12
N ARG A 351 9.84 -18.91 -0.69
CA ARG A 351 10.10 -17.74 -1.53
C ARG A 351 10.24 -16.47 -0.71
N LYS A 352 11.01 -15.52 -1.26
CA LYS A 352 11.08 -14.18 -0.68
C LYS A 352 9.79 -13.39 -0.93
N SER A 353 9.26 -13.44 -2.14
CA SER A 353 8.06 -12.75 -2.60
C SER A 353 7.25 -13.62 -3.60
#